data_8bd220470a8cc3b1dc09f35709f40f97
#
_entry.id   8bd220470a8cc3b1dc09f35709f40f97
#
_cell.length_a   1.000
_cell.length_b   1.000
_cell.length_c   1.000
_cell.angle_alpha   90.00
_cell.angle_beta   90.00
_cell.angle_gamma   90.00
#
_symmetry.space_group_name_H-M   'P 1'
#
loop_
_entity.id
_entity.type
_entity.pdbx_description
1 polymer ?
#
loop_
_entity_poly.entity_id
_entity_poly.type
_entity_poly.pdbx_seq_one_letter_code
_entity_poly.pdbx_strand_id
1 'polypeptide(L)'
;MKVNVNKVRNFLSENKIFFEVIVASLLSFMAVYVSIQANIIAQNQTEIMKEENLPQLEIRMTQEYNEEIKLYDNKAWLFFNRGGRLSDFDTKEYSFLKFIHRPDYDTLLIPLHNYIDMRGVLTGDSEGLVYQVENNHQGKKEVEIRDSLSSFGFYNIEVYVAVSYSDIFDDNHVEYFQISPRIIKIKKNEWKKIESHFQNAKDRFTLSNLNAKTIINMRKNLRQ
;
A
#
# COMPACT_ATOMS: atom_id res chain seq x y z
N MET A 1 3.42 -1.89 -73.70
CA MET A 1 3.64 -0.44 -73.70
C MET A 1 5.12 -0.16 -73.45
N LYS A 2 5.92 0.16 -74.52
CA LYS A 2 7.37 0.45 -74.31
C LYS A 2 7.50 1.90 -73.84
N VAL A 3 7.84 2.09 -72.61
CA VAL A 3 8.13 3.40 -72.08
C VAL A 3 9.38 3.96 -72.76
N ASN A 4 9.27 5.12 -73.42
CA ASN A 4 10.41 5.70 -74.13
C ASN A 4 11.34 6.35 -73.08
N VAL A 5 12.38 5.62 -72.70
CA VAL A 5 13.34 5.97 -71.67
C VAL A 5 13.97 7.37 -71.90
N ASN A 6 14.20 7.75 -73.12
CA ASN A 6 14.77 9.06 -73.48
C ASN A 6 13.83 10.22 -73.18
N LYS A 7 12.50 10.04 -73.37
CA LYS A 7 11.51 11.10 -72.95
C LYS A 7 11.45 11.25 -71.45
N VAL A 8 11.49 10.14 -70.70
CA VAL A 8 11.51 10.20 -69.24
C VAL A 8 12.77 10.86 -68.70
N ARG A 9 13.93 10.52 -69.31
CA ARG A 9 15.22 11.13 -68.93
C ARG A 9 15.24 12.65 -69.18
N ASN A 10 14.77 13.11 -70.33
CA ASN A 10 14.70 14.54 -70.63
C ASN A 10 13.74 15.29 -69.72
N PHE A 11 12.57 14.73 -69.44
CA PHE A 11 11.59 15.28 -68.47
C PHE A 11 12.19 15.43 -67.07
N LEU A 12 12.90 14.41 -66.60
CA LEU A 12 13.58 14.43 -65.29
C LEU A 12 14.72 15.44 -65.25
N SER A 13 15.47 15.62 -66.36
CA SER A 13 16.57 16.61 -66.42
C SER A 13 16.08 18.04 -66.44
N GLU A 14 14.99 18.33 -67.16
CA GLU A 14 14.35 19.65 -67.23
C GLU A 14 13.69 20.06 -65.89
N ASN A 15 13.18 19.06 -65.12
CA ASN A 15 12.50 19.32 -63.85
C ASN A 15 13.34 18.88 -62.63
N LYS A 16 14.65 18.77 -62.77
CA LYS A 16 15.55 18.27 -61.76
C LYS A 16 15.36 18.96 -60.40
N ILE A 17 15.34 20.30 -60.38
CA ILE A 17 15.19 21.11 -59.18
C ILE A 17 13.87 20.81 -58.46
N PHE A 18 12.79 20.64 -59.22
CA PHE A 18 11.47 20.33 -58.67
C PHE A 18 11.45 18.95 -57.97
N PHE A 19 12.06 17.94 -58.61
CA PHE A 19 12.17 16.61 -57.99
C PHE A 19 13.08 16.60 -56.77
N GLU A 20 14.18 17.36 -56.78
CA GLU A 20 15.07 17.50 -55.61
C GLU A 20 14.33 18.13 -54.45
N VAL A 21 13.52 19.17 -54.67
CA VAL A 21 12.70 19.80 -53.60
C VAL A 21 11.64 18.86 -53.07
N ILE A 22 10.95 18.08 -53.92
CA ILE A 22 9.97 17.10 -53.47
C ILE A 22 10.61 16.03 -52.63
N VAL A 23 11.74 15.46 -53.07
CA VAL A 23 12.45 14.42 -52.34
C VAL A 23 12.96 14.97 -50.98
N ALA A 24 13.54 16.15 -50.96
CA ALA A 24 13.99 16.80 -49.75
C ALA A 24 12.83 17.04 -48.76
N SER A 25 11.67 17.49 -49.26
CA SER A 25 10.47 17.69 -48.44
C SER A 25 9.96 16.38 -47.88
N LEU A 26 9.89 15.32 -48.68
CA LEU A 26 9.44 13.99 -48.22
C LEU A 26 10.40 13.41 -47.13
N LEU A 27 11.72 13.54 -47.34
CA LEU A 27 12.71 13.14 -46.37
C LEU A 27 12.58 13.93 -45.04
N SER A 28 12.32 15.24 -45.16
CA SER A 28 12.06 16.10 -43.99
C SER A 28 10.82 15.65 -43.19
N PHE A 29 9.72 15.38 -43.90
CA PHE A 29 8.50 14.85 -43.29
C PHE A 29 8.74 13.49 -42.60
N MET A 30 9.46 12.59 -43.27
CA MET A 30 9.84 11.29 -42.67
C MET A 30 10.71 11.45 -41.43
N ALA A 31 11.68 12.36 -41.47
CA ALA A 31 12.55 12.64 -40.31
C ALA A 31 11.74 13.18 -39.13
N VAL A 32 10.82 14.10 -39.34
CA VAL A 32 9.91 14.62 -38.30
C VAL A 32 9.04 13.49 -37.75
N TYR A 33 8.44 12.66 -38.62
CA TYR A 33 7.62 11.53 -38.20
C TYR A 33 8.41 10.54 -37.34
N VAL A 34 9.62 10.14 -37.77
CA VAL A 34 10.50 9.25 -37.01
C VAL A 34 10.90 9.87 -35.66
N SER A 35 11.18 11.20 -35.65
CA SER A 35 11.50 11.90 -34.41
C SER A 35 10.34 11.89 -33.41
N ILE A 36 9.10 12.08 -33.87
CA ILE A 36 7.90 11.98 -33.01
C ILE A 36 7.76 10.56 -32.45
N GLN A 37 7.92 9.53 -33.30
CA GLN A 37 7.83 8.13 -32.85
C GLN A 37 8.93 7.79 -31.85
N ALA A 38 10.15 8.23 -32.09
CA ALA A 38 11.27 8.03 -31.17
C ALA A 38 11.01 8.69 -29.80
N ASN A 39 10.42 9.87 -29.79
CA ASN A 39 10.07 10.57 -28.54
C ASN A 39 8.97 9.82 -27.76
N ILE A 40 7.95 9.30 -28.43
CA ILE A 40 6.89 8.48 -27.81
C ILE A 40 7.49 7.21 -27.20
N ILE A 41 8.38 6.53 -27.94
CA ILE A 41 9.06 5.33 -27.44
C ILE A 41 9.90 5.66 -26.21
N ALA A 42 10.66 6.76 -26.25
CA ALA A 42 11.48 7.19 -25.11
C ALA A 42 10.63 7.52 -23.86
N GLN A 43 9.47 8.16 -24.05
CA GLN A 43 8.53 8.41 -22.95
C GLN A 43 8.00 7.10 -22.36
N ASN A 44 7.53 6.18 -23.20
CA ASN A 44 7.03 4.87 -22.74
C ASN A 44 8.12 4.06 -22.00
N GLN A 45 9.37 4.10 -22.52
CA GLN A 45 10.49 3.45 -21.84
C GLN A 45 10.76 4.08 -20.47
N THR A 46 10.67 5.40 -20.36
CA THR A 46 10.84 6.10 -19.08
C THR A 46 9.75 5.71 -18.09
N GLU A 47 8.49 5.58 -18.54
CA GLU A 47 7.38 5.13 -17.68
C GLU A 47 7.58 3.69 -17.20
N ILE A 48 7.97 2.78 -18.09
CA ILE A 48 8.28 1.38 -17.72
C ILE A 48 9.43 1.34 -16.70
N MET A 49 10.51 2.08 -16.95
CA MET A 49 11.63 2.16 -16.01
C MET A 49 11.20 2.73 -14.65
N LYS A 50 10.28 3.69 -14.64
CA LYS A 50 9.71 4.19 -13.37
C LYS A 50 8.94 3.09 -12.64
N GLU A 51 8.02 2.40 -13.32
CA GLU A 51 7.23 1.33 -12.71
C GLU A 51 8.11 0.19 -12.16
N GLU A 52 9.15 -0.22 -12.89
CA GLU A 52 10.09 -1.27 -12.46
C GLU A 52 10.92 -0.87 -11.23
N ASN A 53 11.14 0.43 -11.03
CA ASN A 53 11.91 0.96 -9.91
C ASN A 53 11.06 1.50 -8.77
N LEU A 54 9.74 1.30 -8.81
CA LEU A 54 8.89 1.66 -7.67
C LEU A 54 9.11 0.70 -6.50
N PRO A 55 9.12 1.22 -5.26
CA PRO A 55 9.08 0.37 -4.08
C PRO A 55 7.85 -0.53 -4.08
N GLN A 56 8.01 -1.78 -3.68
CA GLN A 56 6.92 -2.75 -3.55
C GLN A 56 6.89 -3.28 -2.14
N LEU A 57 5.91 -2.83 -1.36
CA LEU A 57 5.77 -3.25 0.02
C LEU A 57 5.06 -4.60 0.13
N GLU A 58 5.73 -5.57 0.75
CA GLU A 58 5.19 -6.85 1.14
C GLU A 58 5.14 -6.92 2.66
N ILE A 59 3.97 -7.25 3.22
CA ILE A 59 3.81 -7.39 4.67
C ILE A 59 3.66 -8.87 4.98
N ARG A 60 4.44 -9.34 5.96
CA ARG A 60 4.37 -10.71 6.49
C ARG A 60 4.08 -10.67 7.98
N MET A 61 3.30 -11.64 8.45
CA MET A 61 3.06 -11.82 9.88
C MET A 61 3.83 -13.04 10.37
N THR A 62 4.51 -12.88 11.50
CA THR A 62 5.12 -13.96 12.28
C THR A 62 4.51 -14.00 13.65
N GLN A 63 4.59 -15.15 14.30
CA GLN A 63 4.13 -15.36 15.68
C GLN A 63 5.20 -16.11 16.44
N GLU A 64 5.51 -15.63 17.63
CA GLU A 64 6.44 -16.25 18.54
C GLU A 64 5.67 -17.08 19.58
N TYR A 65 6.05 -18.36 19.69
CA TYR A 65 5.48 -19.25 20.68
C TYR A 65 6.24 -19.13 22.01
N ASN A 66 5.53 -18.85 23.07
CA ASN A 66 6.08 -18.76 24.41
C ASN A 66 5.88 -20.10 25.12
N GLU A 67 6.98 -20.82 25.40
CA GLU A 67 7.00 -22.15 26.04
C GLU A 67 6.47 -22.12 27.47
N GLU A 68 6.67 -21.03 28.22
CA GLU A 68 6.25 -20.91 29.60
C GLU A 68 4.74 -20.86 29.76
N ILE A 69 4.08 -20.05 28.90
CA ILE A 69 2.63 -19.88 28.92
C ILE A 69 1.90 -20.79 27.94
N LYS A 70 2.64 -21.53 27.09
CA LYS A 70 2.14 -22.43 26.03
C LYS A 70 1.18 -21.75 25.05
N LEU A 71 1.47 -20.52 24.67
CA LEU A 71 0.66 -19.70 23.75
C LEU A 71 1.55 -18.95 22.77
N TYR A 72 0.97 -18.55 21.62
CA TYR A 72 1.57 -17.55 20.76
C TYR A 72 1.35 -16.17 21.37
N ASP A 73 2.39 -15.63 22.01
CA ASP A 73 2.30 -14.41 22.81
C ASP A 73 2.63 -13.15 22.03
N ASN A 74 3.64 -13.23 21.16
CA ASN A 74 4.07 -12.11 20.35
C ASN A 74 3.70 -12.30 18.87
N LYS A 75 3.08 -11.28 18.27
CA LYS A 75 2.81 -11.20 16.84
C LYS A 75 3.63 -10.04 16.29
N ALA A 76 4.39 -10.31 15.24
CA ALA A 76 5.13 -9.28 14.53
C ALA A 76 4.70 -9.21 13.08
N TRP A 77 4.56 -7.99 12.58
CA TRP A 77 4.32 -7.69 11.18
C TRP A 77 5.58 -7.06 10.60
N LEU A 78 6.13 -7.73 9.62
CA LEU A 78 7.37 -7.39 8.96
C LEU A 78 7.06 -6.77 7.60
N PHE A 79 7.53 -5.56 7.38
CA PHE A 79 7.38 -4.83 6.12
C PHE A 79 8.66 -4.97 5.31
N PHE A 80 8.56 -5.63 4.17
CA PHE A 80 9.66 -5.82 3.24
C PHE A 80 9.46 -4.93 2.02
N ASN A 81 10.52 -4.28 1.58
CA ASN A 81 10.58 -3.69 0.26
C ASN A 81 11.17 -4.70 -0.74
N ARG A 82 10.45 -4.98 -1.83
CA ARG A 82 10.84 -5.90 -2.91
C ARG A 82 11.15 -5.18 -4.23
N GLY A 83 11.02 -3.87 -4.26
CA GLY A 83 11.23 -3.06 -5.45
C GLY A 83 12.36 -2.06 -5.30
N GLY A 84 12.23 -0.94 -6.00
CA GLY A 84 13.20 0.13 -5.97
C GLY A 84 13.42 0.71 -4.57
N ARG A 85 14.50 1.47 -4.42
CA ARG A 85 14.88 2.10 -3.15
C ARG A 85 13.77 3.04 -2.67
N LEU A 86 13.52 3.04 -1.37
CA LEU A 86 12.65 4.00 -0.70
C LEU A 86 13.42 4.84 0.31
N SER A 87 12.90 6.02 0.61
CA SER A 87 13.39 6.94 1.66
C SER A 87 12.20 7.54 2.41
N ASP A 88 12.49 8.29 3.47
CA ASP A 88 11.49 9.00 4.29
C ASP A 88 10.32 8.12 4.73
N PHE A 89 10.64 6.87 5.07
CA PHE A 89 9.64 5.90 5.50
C PHE A 89 9.08 6.30 6.87
N ASP A 90 7.76 6.47 6.92
CA ASP A 90 7.02 6.79 8.14
C ASP A 90 5.73 5.98 8.20
N THR A 91 5.24 5.72 9.42
CA THR A 91 4.03 4.93 9.63
C THR A 91 3.09 5.60 10.62
N LYS A 92 1.81 5.33 10.43
CA LYS A 92 0.75 5.73 11.37
C LYS A 92 -0.17 4.55 11.58
N GLU A 93 -0.37 4.15 12.84
CA GLU A 93 -1.12 2.96 13.18
C GLU A 93 -2.35 3.26 14.03
N TYR A 94 -3.37 2.42 13.83
CA TYR A 94 -4.57 2.39 14.66
C TYR A 94 -4.95 0.94 14.96
N SER A 95 -5.23 0.68 16.23
CA SER A 95 -5.66 -0.64 16.70
C SER A 95 -7.03 -0.55 17.35
N PHE A 96 -7.85 -1.56 17.11
CA PHE A 96 -9.21 -1.65 17.66
C PHE A 96 -9.50 -3.07 18.14
N LEU A 97 -10.20 -3.18 19.25
CA LEU A 97 -10.94 -4.38 19.57
C LEU A 97 -12.32 -4.27 18.92
N LYS A 98 -12.61 -5.15 17.97
CA LYS A 98 -13.92 -5.28 17.35
C LYS A 98 -14.69 -6.39 18.04
N PHE A 99 -15.79 -6.05 18.68
CA PHE A 99 -16.69 -7.01 19.32
C PHE A 99 -18.01 -7.09 18.56
N ILE A 100 -18.42 -8.31 18.20
CA ILE A 100 -19.68 -8.59 17.50
C ILE A 100 -20.56 -9.38 18.45
N HIS A 101 -21.62 -8.78 18.94
CA HIS A 101 -22.55 -9.42 19.87
C HIS A 101 -23.43 -10.45 19.17
N ARG A 102 -23.47 -11.65 19.71
CA ARG A 102 -24.10 -12.80 19.04
C ARG A 102 -25.62 -12.66 18.78
N PRO A 103 -26.46 -12.16 19.73
CA PRO A 103 -27.91 -12.11 19.50
C PRO A 103 -28.37 -11.20 18.37
N ASP A 104 -27.72 -10.07 18.16
CA ASP A 104 -28.16 -9.01 17.23
C ASP A 104 -27.10 -8.60 16.21
N TYR A 105 -25.91 -9.21 16.27
CA TYR A 105 -24.78 -8.93 15.39
C TYR A 105 -24.33 -7.47 15.38
N ASP A 106 -24.71 -6.69 16.40
CA ASP A 106 -24.18 -5.35 16.58
C ASP A 106 -22.69 -5.38 16.76
N THR A 107 -22.05 -4.44 16.10
CA THR A 107 -20.59 -4.30 16.15
C THR A 107 -20.20 -3.11 17.00
N LEU A 108 -19.35 -3.35 18.00
CA LEU A 108 -18.69 -2.34 18.80
C LEU A 108 -17.21 -2.31 18.43
N LEU A 109 -16.73 -1.13 18.08
CA LEU A 109 -15.32 -0.89 17.73
C LEU A 109 -14.69 -0.04 18.82
N ILE A 110 -13.79 -0.62 19.60
CA ILE A 110 -13.14 0.00 20.76
C ILE A 110 -11.69 0.35 20.40
N PRO A 111 -11.30 1.63 20.39
CA PRO A 111 -9.93 2.02 20.13
C PRO A 111 -8.98 1.52 21.21
N LEU A 112 -7.90 0.88 20.77
CA LEU A 112 -6.85 0.40 21.65
C LEU A 112 -5.65 1.32 21.61
N HIS A 113 -5.12 1.63 22.80
CA HIS A 113 -3.87 2.35 22.97
C HIS A 113 -2.77 1.37 23.38
N ASN A 114 -1.56 1.55 22.85
CA ASN A 114 -0.39 0.72 23.16
C ASN A 114 -0.57 -0.79 22.89
N TYR A 115 -1.45 -1.15 21.96
CA TYR A 115 -1.53 -2.53 21.50
C TYR A 115 -0.36 -2.90 20.59
N ILE A 116 0.14 -1.93 19.86
CA ILE A 116 1.29 -2.08 18.96
C ILE A 116 2.46 -1.31 19.54
N ASP A 117 3.63 -1.92 19.51
CA ASP A 117 4.91 -1.29 19.78
C ASP A 117 5.71 -1.21 18.47
N MET A 118 6.16 -0.01 18.15
CA MET A 118 6.93 0.27 16.95
C MET A 118 8.40 0.02 17.24
N ARG A 119 8.95 -1.03 16.67
CA ARG A 119 10.39 -1.29 16.66
C ARG A 119 10.90 -1.07 15.25
N GLY A 120 11.09 0.19 14.89
CA GLY A 120 11.56 0.54 13.56
C GLY A 120 12.98 0.08 13.31
N VAL A 121 13.17 -0.70 12.26
CA VAL A 121 14.46 -0.90 11.62
C VAL A 121 14.35 -0.27 10.25
N LEU A 122 14.76 0.99 10.11
CA LEU A 122 14.93 1.63 8.81
C LEU A 122 16.32 1.24 8.30
N THR A 123 16.40 0.34 7.36
CA THR A 123 17.68 -0.06 6.76
C THR A 123 18.10 0.85 5.61
N GLY A 124 17.13 1.53 4.98
CA GLY A 124 17.40 2.39 3.80
C GLY A 124 17.88 1.61 2.57
N ASP A 125 17.86 0.28 2.63
CA ASP A 125 18.29 -0.57 1.52
C ASP A 125 17.19 -0.72 0.47
N SER A 126 17.60 -0.98 -0.77
CA SER A 126 16.67 -1.16 -1.89
C SER A 126 15.79 -2.40 -1.74
N GLU A 127 16.29 -3.44 -1.09
CA GLU A 127 15.55 -4.67 -0.81
C GLU A 127 15.77 -5.11 0.64
N GLY A 128 14.75 -5.68 1.26
CA GLY A 128 14.85 -6.28 2.58
C GLY A 128 13.79 -5.81 3.57
N LEU A 129 14.04 -6.08 4.85
CA LEU A 129 13.18 -5.67 5.95
C LEU A 129 13.34 -4.16 6.18
N VAL A 130 12.26 -3.42 5.99
CA VAL A 130 12.24 -1.96 6.16
C VAL A 130 11.75 -1.57 7.55
N TYR A 131 10.76 -2.30 8.05
CA TYR A 131 10.05 -1.92 9.27
C TYR A 131 9.42 -3.13 9.95
N GLN A 132 9.35 -3.10 11.27
CA GLN A 132 8.74 -4.14 12.09
C GLN A 132 7.82 -3.53 13.15
N VAL A 133 6.64 -4.12 13.29
CA VAL A 133 5.64 -3.76 14.29
C VAL A 133 5.26 -5.01 15.07
N GLU A 134 5.17 -4.90 16.39
CA GLU A 134 4.84 -6.02 17.28
C GLU A 134 3.63 -5.69 18.15
N ASN A 135 2.90 -6.71 18.59
CA ASN A 135 1.79 -6.55 19.53
C ASN A 135 2.21 -6.51 21.01
N ASN A 136 3.49 -6.31 21.27
CA ASN A 136 4.05 -6.11 22.61
C ASN A 136 3.63 -7.22 23.60
N HIS A 137 3.74 -8.49 23.21
CA HIS A 137 3.41 -9.65 24.03
C HIS A 137 1.98 -9.65 24.62
N GLN A 138 1.00 -9.21 23.84
CA GLN A 138 -0.40 -9.16 24.26
C GLN A 138 -1.18 -10.47 24.07
N GLY A 139 -0.53 -11.53 23.55
CA GLY A 139 -1.21 -12.79 23.21
C GLY A 139 -1.96 -13.43 24.36
N LYS A 140 -1.35 -13.49 25.55
CA LYS A 140 -2.03 -13.99 26.76
C LYS A 140 -3.29 -13.20 27.06
N LYS A 141 -3.22 -11.87 26.97
CA LYS A 141 -4.36 -10.97 27.26
C LYS A 141 -5.47 -11.11 26.22
N GLU A 142 -5.10 -11.30 24.95
CA GLU A 142 -6.07 -11.61 23.90
C GLU A 142 -6.86 -12.88 24.21
N VAL A 143 -6.17 -13.95 24.69
CA VAL A 143 -6.82 -15.21 25.07
C VAL A 143 -7.76 -15.01 26.26
N GLU A 144 -7.34 -14.32 27.30
CA GLU A 144 -8.19 -14.02 28.48
C GLU A 144 -9.47 -13.27 28.09
N ILE A 145 -9.36 -12.25 27.23
CA ILE A 145 -10.53 -11.51 26.73
C ILE A 145 -11.41 -12.40 25.86
N ARG A 146 -10.82 -13.19 24.96
CA ARG A 146 -11.56 -14.13 24.12
C ARG A 146 -12.42 -15.07 24.97
N ASP A 147 -11.80 -15.70 25.95
CA ASP A 147 -12.48 -16.69 26.77
C ASP A 147 -13.59 -16.05 27.59
N SER A 148 -13.39 -14.83 28.12
CA SER A 148 -14.41 -14.07 28.83
C SER A 148 -15.59 -13.57 27.97
N LEU A 149 -15.36 -13.35 26.68
CA LEU A 149 -16.39 -12.87 25.75
C LEU A 149 -17.09 -13.99 24.95
N SER A 150 -16.56 -15.21 25.00
CA SER A 150 -17.00 -16.33 24.16
C SER A 150 -18.50 -16.64 24.25
N SER A 151 -19.12 -16.45 25.41
CA SER A 151 -20.56 -16.64 25.62
C SER A 151 -21.43 -15.48 25.09
N PHE A 152 -20.84 -14.29 24.88
CA PHE A 152 -21.58 -13.09 24.47
C PHE A 152 -21.44 -12.77 22.97
N GLY A 153 -20.37 -13.21 22.34
CA GLY A 153 -20.14 -12.89 20.94
C GLY A 153 -18.77 -13.30 20.42
N PHE A 154 -18.41 -12.66 19.33
CA PHE A 154 -17.11 -12.82 18.70
C PHE A 154 -16.30 -11.53 18.84
N TYR A 155 -15.01 -11.65 18.98
CA TYR A 155 -14.11 -10.51 18.92
C TYR A 155 -12.92 -10.81 18.03
N ASN A 156 -12.34 -9.77 17.52
CA ASN A 156 -11.02 -9.78 16.89
C ASN A 156 -10.30 -8.45 17.17
N ILE A 157 -8.99 -8.47 17.01
CA ILE A 157 -8.19 -7.25 17.02
C ILE A 157 -7.96 -6.85 15.58
N GLU A 158 -8.41 -5.64 15.22
CA GLU A 158 -8.15 -5.03 13.93
C GLU A 158 -7.00 -4.03 14.06
N VAL A 159 -6.02 -4.17 13.20
CA VAL A 159 -4.86 -3.27 13.14
C VAL A 159 -4.74 -2.70 11.75
N TYR A 160 -4.61 -1.39 11.69
CA TYR A 160 -4.52 -0.61 10.46
C TYR A 160 -3.25 0.21 10.47
N VAL A 161 -2.57 0.25 9.32
CA VAL A 161 -1.32 0.99 9.16
C VAL A 161 -1.39 1.80 7.87
N ALA A 162 -1.07 3.09 7.96
CA ALA A 162 -0.70 3.89 6.82
C ALA A 162 0.83 3.94 6.75
N VAL A 163 1.36 3.71 5.58
CA VAL A 163 2.78 3.77 5.30
C VAL A 163 3.01 4.89 4.30
N SER A 164 3.89 5.83 4.63
CA SER A 164 4.34 6.89 3.72
C SER A 164 5.82 6.73 3.44
N TYR A 165 6.22 6.97 2.20
CA TYR A 165 7.61 6.90 1.76
C TYR A 165 7.81 7.72 0.49
N SER A 166 9.05 8.08 0.20
CA SER A 166 9.48 8.66 -1.07
C SER A 166 10.21 7.60 -1.91
N ASP A 167 9.99 7.59 -3.21
CA ASP A 167 10.72 6.73 -4.15
C ASP A 167 12.03 7.38 -4.61
N ILE A 168 12.74 6.73 -5.53
CA ILE A 168 14.01 7.23 -6.09
C ILE A 168 13.86 8.51 -6.93
N PHE A 169 12.63 8.90 -7.25
CA PHE A 169 12.31 10.11 -8.01
C PHE A 169 11.81 11.24 -7.10
N ASP A 170 11.89 11.06 -5.77
CA ASP A 170 11.33 11.96 -4.75
C ASP A 170 9.79 12.10 -4.81
N ASP A 171 9.10 11.16 -5.49
CA ASP A 171 7.65 11.12 -5.48
C ASP A 171 7.16 10.50 -4.17
N ASN A 172 6.22 11.19 -3.50
CA ASN A 172 5.66 10.75 -2.23
C ASN A 172 4.51 9.75 -2.44
N HIS A 173 4.60 8.62 -1.78
CA HIS A 173 3.60 7.56 -1.80
C HIS A 173 2.98 7.37 -0.42
N VAL A 174 1.68 7.05 -0.38
CA VAL A 174 0.99 6.65 0.84
C VAL A 174 0.13 5.43 0.56
N GLU A 175 0.40 4.36 1.28
CA GLU A 175 -0.33 3.11 1.18
C GLU A 175 -1.03 2.80 2.50
N TYR A 176 -2.21 2.19 2.42
CA TYR A 176 -3.04 1.89 3.58
C TYR A 176 -3.31 0.40 3.65
N PHE A 177 -3.10 -0.18 4.82
CA PHE A 177 -3.26 -1.61 5.04
C PHE A 177 -4.09 -1.89 6.30
N GLN A 178 -4.90 -2.92 6.25
CA GLN A 178 -5.30 -3.67 7.43
C GLN A 178 -4.31 -4.84 7.56
N ILE A 179 -3.64 -4.97 8.70
CA ILE A 179 -2.63 -6.01 8.91
C ILE A 179 -3.08 -7.10 9.88
N SER A 180 -4.17 -6.88 10.60
CA SER A 180 -4.85 -7.87 11.45
C SER A 180 -6.36 -7.71 11.32
N PRO A 181 -7.16 -8.79 11.28
CA PRO A 181 -6.79 -10.20 11.29
C PRO A 181 -6.27 -10.73 9.93
N ARG A 182 -6.33 -9.92 8.90
CA ARG A 182 -5.87 -10.24 7.53
C ARG A 182 -5.00 -9.11 7.00
N ILE A 183 -3.99 -9.46 6.22
CA ILE A 183 -3.17 -8.48 5.53
C ILE A 183 -3.83 -8.16 4.19
N ILE A 184 -4.40 -6.97 4.09
CA ILE A 184 -5.06 -6.47 2.87
C ILE A 184 -4.78 -4.98 2.68
N LYS A 185 -4.62 -4.55 1.43
CA LYS A 185 -4.55 -3.12 1.08
C LYS A 185 -5.96 -2.53 1.12
N ILE A 186 -6.14 -1.41 1.81
CA ILE A 186 -7.41 -0.70 1.93
C ILE A 186 -7.39 0.63 1.17
N LYS A 187 -8.56 1.18 0.90
CA LYS A 187 -8.67 2.46 0.20
C LYS A 187 -8.51 3.64 1.15
N LYS A 188 -8.03 4.76 0.64
CA LYS A 188 -7.88 6.03 1.38
C LYS A 188 -9.18 6.45 2.10
N ASN A 189 -10.35 6.20 1.49
CA ASN A 189 -11.62 6.56 2.11
C ASN A 189 -11.95 5.68 3.33
N GLU A 190 -11.56 4.41 3.31
CA GLU A 190 -11.66 3.50 4.47
C GLU A 190 -10.74 3.97 5.59
N TRP A 191 -9.47 4.24 5.26
CA TRP A 191 -8.51 4.78 6.21
C TRP A 191 -9.03 6.04 6.93
N LYS A 192 -9.58 7.01 6.18
CA LYS A 192 -10.13 8.23 6.77
C LYS A 192 -11.25 7.96 7.79
N LYS A 193 -12.09 6.95 7.55
CA LYS A 193 -13.15 6.56 8.50
C LYS A 193 -12.55 5.98 9.77
N ILE A 194 -11.54 5.12 9.64
CA ILE A 194 -10.81 4.49 10.74
C ILE A 194 -10.11 5.55 11.58
N GLU A 195 -9.36 6.44 10.93
CA GLU A 195 -8.68 7.56 11.55
C GLU A 195 -9.66 8.47 12.31
N SER A 196 -10.76 8.89 11.65
CA SER A 196 -11.79 9.70 12.27
C SER A 196 -12.42 9.02 13.49
N HIS A 197 -12.71 7.71 13.40
CA HIS A 197 -13.25 6.95 14.51
C HIS A 197 -12.27 6.90 15.69
N PHE A 198 -10.99 6.66 15.43
CA PHE A 198 -9.96 6.65 16.47
C PHE A 198 -9.75 8.02 17.12
N GLN A 199 -9.71 9.07 16.32
CA GLN A 199 -9.47 10.44 16.80
C GLN A 199 -10.65 11.00 17.61
N ASN A 200 -11.88 10.72 17.20
CA ASN A 200 -13.11 11.19 17.85
C ASN A 200 -13.53 10.34 19.06
N ALA A 201 -12.87 9.22 19.31
CA ALA A 201 -13.17 8.41 20.47
C ALA A 201 -12.81 9.14 21.77
N LYS A 202 -13.79 9.26 22.67
CA LYS A 202 -13.62 9.89 23.98
C LYS A 202 -12.65 9.13 24.86
N ASP A 203 -12.76 7.78 24.82
CA ASP A 203 -11.95 6.88 25.62
C ASP A 203 -11.13 5.97 24.72
N ARG A 204 -9.88 5.76 25.11
CA ARG A 204 -8.98 4.77 24.51
C ARG A 204 -8.53 3.83 25.58
N PHE A 205 -8.50 2.54 25.27
CA PHE A 205 -8.26 1.50 26.26
C PHE A 205 -6.96 0.76 25.94
N THR A 206 -6.24 0.38 26.99
CA THR A 206 -5.24 -0.67 26.84
C THR A 206 -5.94 -2.03 26.93
N LEU A 207 -5.40 -3.03 26.25
CA LEU A 207 -5.98 -4.37 26.29
C LEU A 207 -6.05 -4.90 27.74
N SER A 208 -5.10 -4.50 28.59
CA SER A 208 -5.04 -4.86 30.01
C SER A 208 -6.19 -4.29 30.85
N ASN A 209 -6.74 -3.16 30.44
CA ASN A 209 -7.83 -2.47 31.16
C ASN A 209 -9.22 -2.90 30.66
N LEU A 210 -9.29 -3.70 29.60
CA LEU A 210 -10.52 -4.25 29.07
C LEU A 210 -10.88 -5.57 29.72
N ASN A 211 -12.16 -5.72 30.08
CA ASN A 211 -12.77 -6.99 30.48
C ASN A 211 -14.17 -7.11 29.91
N ALA A 212 -14.74 -8.29 29.93
CA ALA A 212 -16.06 -8.55 29.34
C ALA A 212 -17.15 -7.62 29.90
N LYS A 213 -17.13 -7.34 31.22
CA LYS A 213 -18.12 -6.46 31.86
C LYS A 213 -18.06 -5.03 31.32
N THR A 214 -16.85 -4.49 31.16
CA THR A 214 -16.63 -3.17 30.56
C THR A 214 -17.14 -3.09 29.14
N ILE A 215 -16.80 -4.08 28.31
CA ILE A 215 -17.20 -4.14 26.88
C ILE A 215 -18.73 -4.23 26.74
N ILE A 216 -19.38 -5.08 27.56
CA ILE A 216 -20.83 -5.22 27.53
C ILE A 216 -21.56 -3.94 28.02
N ASN A 217 -21.00 -3.26 29.03
CA ASN A 217 -21.55 -1.99 29.51
C ASN A 217 -21.41 -0.87 28.48
N MET A 218 -20.28 -0.75 27.80
CA MET A 218 -20.11 0.21 26.69
C MET A 218 -21.18 0.01 25.62
N ARG A 219 -21.43 -1.24 25.24
CA ARG A 219 -22.47 -1.55 24.26
C ARG A 219 -23.86 -1.10 24.71
N LYS A 220 -24.22 -1.30 25.99
CA LYS A 220 -25.51 -0.88 26.53
C LYS A 220 -25.69 0.65 26.45
N ASN A 221 -24.61 1.41 26.73
CA ASN A 221 -24.65 2.88 26.72
C ASN A 221 -24.77 3.46 25.30
N LEU A 222 -24.35 2.74 24.26
CA LEU A 222 -24.51 3.17 22.86
C LEU A 222 -25.95 3.00 22.33
N ARG A 223 -26.81 2.28 23.05
CA ARG A 223 -28.22 2.03 22.67
C ARG A 223 -29.21 2.96 23.37
N GLN A 224 -28.75 3.78 24.29
CA GLN A 224 -29.52 4.83 24.95
C GLN A 224 -29.30 6.18 24.27
#